data_95ecc09ed3285db45f36587b65da693f
#
_entry.id   95ecc09ed3285db45f36587b65da693f
#
_cell.length_a   1.000
_cell.length_b   1.000
_cell.length_c   1.000
_cell.angle_alpha   90.00
_cell.angle_beta   90.00
_cell.angle_gamma   90.00
#
_symmetry.space_group_name_H-M   'P 1'
#
loop_
_entity.id
_entity.type
_entity.pdbx_description
1 polymer ?
#
loop_
_entity_poly.entity_id
_entity_poly.type
_entity_poly.pdbx_seq_one_letter_code
_entity_poly.pdbx_strand_id
1 'polypeptide(L)'
;MSDVTQILDRAQQGDPNAAEELLPVVYEELHKLAAHRMASEAAGHTLQPTALVHEAWLRLVRTPDQTWQNRAHFFRTAAECMRRILIDHARRKQQVRHGGGLERVSLGGIDIADDHDWQRLLHVNEALDRLAVEDATKAEIVKLRFFAGLENREIAEMLGISERTVERAWRFAKAWLLAEFNEG
;
A
#
# COMPACT_ATOMS: atom_id res chain seq x y z
N MET A 1 -9.97 -9.93 22.19
CA MET A 1 -9.01 -10.01 21.06
C MET A 1 -9.83 -10.05 19.77
N SER A 2 -9.40 -9.36 18.74
CA SER A 2 -10.15 -9.42 17.48
C SER A 2 -9.96 -10.80 16.83
N ASP A 3 -10.95 -11.26 16.06
CA ASP A 3 -10.89 -12.55 15.36
C ASP A 3 -9.61 -12.66 14.50
N VAL A 4 -9.18 -11.55 13.89
CA VAL A 4 -7.94 -11.47 13.11
C VAL A 4 -6.72 -11.85 13.94
N THR A 5 -6.58 -11.34 15.17
CA THR A 5 -5.43 -11.64 16.03
C THR A 5 -5.37 -13.13 16.37
N GLN A 6 -6.51 -13.74 16.68
CA GLN A 6 -6.57 -15.17 16.97
C GLN A 6 -6.19 -16.05 15.78
N ILE A 7 -6.66 -15.65 14.58
CA ILE A 7 -6.32 -16.39 13.36
C ILE A 7 -4.83 -16.22 13.01
N LEU A 8 -4.26 -15.03 13.22
CA LEU A 8 -2.84 -14.79 13.01
C LEU A 8 -1.97 -15.62 13.98
N ASP A 9 -2.37 -15.72 15.25
CA ASP A 9 -1.69 -16.57 16.24
C ASP A 9 -1.70 -18.04 15.84
N ARG A 10 -2.83 -18.54 15.32
CA ARG A 10 -2.94 -19.90 14.77
C ARG A 10 -2.05 -20.11 13.54
N ALA A 11 -2.00 -19.13 12.65
CA ALA A 11 -1.13 -19.18 11.47
C ALA A 11 0.36 -19.28 11.88
N GLN A 12 0.76 -18.55 12.92
CA GLN A 12 2.13 -18.64 13.47
C GLN A 12 2.43 -19.99 14.11
N GLN A 13 1.41 -20.67 14.63
CA GLN A 13 1.54 -22.01 15.19
C GLN A 13 1.55 -23.12 14.11
N GLY A 14 1.49 -22.73 12.84
CA GLY A 14 1.54 -23.65 11.71
C GLY A 14 0.21 -24.28 11.33
N ASP A 15 -0.94 -23.67 11.72
CA ASP A 15 -2.24 -24.14 11.30
C ASP A 15 -2.44 -23.87 9.77
N PRO A 16 -2.55 -24.89 8.94
CA PRO A 16 -2.64 -24.72 7.48
C PRO A 16 -3.94 -24.05 7.03
N ASN A 17 -4.99 -24.11 7.86
CA ASN A 17 -6.29 -23.53 7.52
C ASN A 17 -6.39 -22.04 7.92
N ALA A 18 -5.49 -21.56 8.76
CA ALA A 18 -5.54 -20.19 9.26
C ALA A 18 -5.48 -19.14 8.14
N ALA A 19 -4.71 -19.39 7.08
CA ALA A 19 -4.63 -18.50 5.93
C ALA A 19 -5.97 -18.43 5.15
N GLU A 20 -6.67 -19.55 5.01
CA GLU A 20 -7.96 -19.60 4.34
C GLU A 20 -9.05 -18.91 5.16
N GLU A 21 -9.01 -19.03 6.48
CA GLU A 21 -9.92 -18.34 7.40
C GLU A 21 -9.62 -16.83 7.52
N LEU A 22 -8.37 -16.42 7.34
CA LEU A 22 -7.98 -15.03 7.48
C LEU A 22 -8.53 -14.15 6.36
N LEU A 23 -8.48 -14.61 5.11
CA LEU A 23 -8.90 -13.82 3.95
C LEU A 23 -10.33 -13.30 4.05
N PRO A 24 -11.37 -14.10 4.35
CA PRO A 24 -12.74 -13.59 4.48
C PRO A 24 -12.90 -12.52 5.56
N VAL A 25 -12.14 -12.64 6.66
CA VAL A 25 -12.21 -11.72 7.80
C VAL A 25 -11.55 -10.38 7.51
N VAL A 26 -10.44 -10.38 6.76
CA VAL A 26 -9.69 -9.15 6.42
C VAL A 26 -10.05 -8.57 5.06
N TYR A 27 -10.79 -9.30 4.23
CA TYR A 27 -11.07 -8.91 2.85
C TYR A 27 -11.71 -7.52 2.73
N GLU A 28 -12.73 -7.25 3.52
CA GLU A 28 -13.42 -5.96 3.50
C GLU A 28 -12.48 -4.79 3.85
N GLU A 29 -11.58 -4.98 4.80
CA GLU A 29 -10.61 -3.96 5.18
C GLU A 29 -9.53 -3.79 4.10
N LEU A 30 -9.01 -4.89 3.56
CA LEU A 30 -8.07 -4.85 2.44
C LEU A 30 -8.69 -4.20 1.20
N HIS A 31 -9.96 -4.49 0.94
CA HIS A 31 -10.69 -3.88 -0.17
C HIS A 31 -10.89 -2.38 0.01
N LYS A 32 -11.18 -1.93 1.24
CA LYS A 32 -11.25 -0.49 1.57
C LYS A 32 -9.91 0.21 1.37
N LEU A 33 -8.80 -0.40 1.78
CA LEU A 33 -7.45 0.12 1.54
C LEU A 33 -7.18 0.27 0.04
N ALA A 34 -7.48 -0.75 -0.75
CA ALA A 34 -7.30 -0.72 -2.20
C ALA A 34 -8.21 0.32 -2.86
N ALA A 35 -9.50 0.37 -2.47
CA ALA A 35 -10.48 1.29 -3.03
C ALA A 35 -10.16 2.77 -2.72
N HIS A 36 -9.67 3.06 -1.51
CA HIS A 36 -9.28 4.43 -1.14
C HIS A 36 -8.18 4.95 -2.07
N ARG A 37 -7.18 4.13 -2.35
CA ARG A 37 -6.09 4.51 -3.26
C ARG A 37 -6.59 4.83 -4.66
N MET A 38 -7.63 4.15 -5.09
CA MET A 38 -8.20 4.29 -6.42
C MET A 38 -9.25 5.40 -6.54
N ALA A 39 -9.93 5.74 -5.44
CA ALA A 39 -10.92 6.82 -5.42
C ALA A 39 -10.30 8.22 -5.57
N SER A 40 -9.01 8.38 -5.31
CA SER A 40 -8.28 9.64 -5.50
C SER A 40 -7.86 9.88 -6.95
N GLU A 41 -8.16 8.98 -7.85
CA GLU A 41 -7.82 9.02 -9.27
C GLU A 41 -9.05 9.36 -10.10
N ALA A 42 -8.88 10.09 -11.21
CA ALA A 42 -10.00 10.60 -12.01
C ALA A 42 -10.87 9.50 -12.64
N ALA A 43 -12.14 9.79 -12.85
CA ALA A 43 -13.10 8.86 -13.44
C ALA A 43 -12.63 8.35 -14.82
N GLY A 44 -12.39 7.05 -14.93
CA GLY A 44 -11.91 6.40 -16.16
C GLY A 44 -10.93 5.23 -15.91
N HIS A 45 -10.64 4.93 -14.64
CA HIS A 45 -9.68 3.89 -14.28
C HIS A 45 -10.28 2.50 -14.25
N THR A 46 -9.56 1.57 -14.86
CA THR A 46 -9.92 0.15 -14.92
C THR A 46 -9.17 -0.71 -13.89
N LEU A 47 -8.38 -0.10 -12.99
CA LEU A 47 -7.82 -0.85 -11.87
C LEU A 47 -8.95 -1.23 -10.91
N GLN A 48 -9.25 -2.50 -10.79
CA GLN A 48 -10.23 -2.96 -9.81
C GLN A 48 -9.56 -3.19 -8.45
N PRO A 49 -10.10 -2.61 -7.35
CA PRO A 49 -9.61 -2.86 -6.00
C PRO A 49 -9.44 -4.35 -5.69
N THR A 50 -10.37 -5.16 -6.17
CA THR A 50 -10.37 -6.62 -6.06
C THR A 50 -9.09 -7.25 -6.62
N ALA A 51 -8.62 -6.81 -7.80
CA ALA A 51 -7.41 -7.36 -8.40
C ALA A 51 -6.16 -7.02 -7.57
N LEU A 52 -6.07 -5.79 -7.06
CA LEU A 52 -4.98 -5.38 -6.18
C LEU A 52 -4.97 -6.17 -4.87
N VAL A 53 -6.14 -6.38 -4.26
CA VAL A 53 -6.27 -7.20 -3.05
C VAL A 53 -5.83 -8.63 -3.29
N HIS A 54 -6.27 -9.25 -4.39
CA HIS A 54 -5.90 -10.63 -4.71
C HIS A 54 -4.40 -10.78 -4.98
N GLU A 55 -3.78 -9.87 -5.71
CA GLU A 55 -2.34 -9.91 -5.96
C GLU A 55 -1.54 -9.70 -4.67
N ALA A 56 -1.95 -8.74 -3.83
CA ALA A 56 -1.34 -8.52 -2.53
C ALA A 56 -1.46 -9.76 -1.63
N TRP A 57 -2.64 -10.36 -1.57
CA TRP A 57 -2.88 -11.59 -0.82
C TRP A 57 -1.97 -12.74 -1.25
N LEU A 58 -1.89 -13.00 -2.56
CA LEU A 58 -1.01 -14.05 -3.08
C LEU A 58 0.46 -13.82 -2.73
N ARG A 59 0.93 -12.58 -2.71
CA ARG A 59 2.29 -12.24 -2.28
C ARG A 59 2.47 -12.44 -0.78
N LEU A 60 1.49 -12.04 0.03
CA LEU A 60 1.54 -12.19 1.49
C LEU A 60 1.61 -13.66 1.92
N VAL A 61 0.76 -14.52 1.36
CA VAL A 61 0.70 -15.94 1.76
C VAL A 61 1.83 -16.79 1.15
N ARG A 62 2.47 -16.34 0.06
CA ARG A 62 3.58 -17.05 -0.57
C ARG A 62 4.95 -16.72 0.02
N THR A 63 5.05 -15.74 0.89
CA THR A 63 6.32 -15.39 1.51
C THR A 63 6.61 -16.42 2.60
N PRO A 64 7.63 -17.28 2.45
CA PRO A 64 8.02 -18.25 3.47
C PRO A 64 8.41 -17.51 4.75
N ASP A 65 8.12 -18.09 5.91
CA ASP A 65 8.48 -17.56 7.23
C ASP A 65 7.88 -16.19 7.57
N GLN A 66 6.82 -15.75 6.85
CA GLN A 66 6.11 -14.52 7.17
C GLN A 66 5.33 -14.70 8.47
N THR A 67 5.81 -14.09 9.54
CA THR A 67 5.12 -14.04 10.83
C THR A 67 4.49 -12.67 11.03
N TRP A 68 3.22 -12.63 11.36
CA TRP A 68 2.51 -11.39 11.70
C TRP A 68 2.31 -11.30 13.20
N GLN A 69 3.03 -10.40 13.84
CA GLN A 69 3.00 -10.25 15.31
C GLN A 69 1.62 -9.85 15.85
N ASN A 70 0.84 -9.11 15.06
CA ASN A 70 -0.50 -8.69 15.42
C ASN A 70 -1.25 -8.14 14.18
N ARG A 71 -2.53 -7.77 14.37
CA ARG A 71 -3.38 -7.18 13.33
C ARG A 71 -2.74 -5.95 12.68
N ALA A 72 -2.17 -5.04 13.46
CA ALA A 72 -1.54 -3.82 12.93
C ALA A 72 -0.34 -4.16 12.02
N HIS A 73 0.50 -5.11 12.43
CA HIS A 73 1.62 -5.58 11.61
C HIS A 73 1.14 -6.20 10.30
N PHE A 74 0.08 -7.00 10.32
CA PHE A 74 -0.52 -7.57 9.11
C PHE A 74 -0.96 -6.48 8.11
N PHE A 75 -1.75 -5.50 8.55
CA PHE A 75 -2.25 -4.44 7.66
C PHE A 75 -1.14 -3.50 7.16
N ARG A 76 -0.12 -3.22 7.97
CA ARG A 76 1.08 -2.48 7.50
C ARG A 76 1.79 -3.24 6.39
N THR A 77 1.98 -4.53 6.55
CA THR A 77 2.63 -5.39 5.55
C THR A 77 1.78 -5.48 4.28
N ALA A 78 0.45 -5.59 4.41
CA ALA A 78 -0.46 -5.58 3.27
C ALA A 78 -0.43 -4.25 2.51
N ALA A 79 -0.45 -3.12 3.21
CA ALA A 79 -0.35 -1.79 2.61
C ALA A 79 0.97 -1.60 1.85
N GLU A 80 2.10 -2.03 2.43
CA GLU A 80 3.40 -2.00 1.77
C GLU A 80 3.45 -2.92 0.55
N CYS A 81 2.83 -4.09 0.63
CA CYS A 81 2.72 -5.01 -0.49
C CYS A 81 1.92 -4.38 -1.65
N MET A 82 0.77 -3.77 -1.36
CA MET A 82 -0.04 -3.06 -2.36
C MET A 82 0.74 -1.89 -2.98
N ARG A 83 1.47 -1.11 -2.18
CA ARG A 83 2.34 -0.04 -2.68
C ARG A 83 3.35 -0.58 -3.69
N ARG A 84 4.06 -1.65 -3.36
CA ARG A 84 5.05 -2.27 -4.24
C ARG A 84 4.43 -2.73 -5.56
N ILE A 85 3.25 -3.35 -5.50
CA ILE A 85 2.53 -3.76 -6.70
C ILE A 85 2.25 -2.57 -7.60
N LEU A 86 1.72 -1.48 -7.05
CA LEU A 86 1.43 -0.26 -7.80
C LEU A 86 2.68 0.37 -8.41
N ILE A 87 3.79 0.44 -7.66
CA ILE A 87 5.08 0.96 -8.15
C ILE A 87 5.66 0.08 -9.26
N ASP A 88 5.61 -1.25 -9.11
CA ASP A 88 6.06 -2.17 -10.14
C ASP A 88 5.25 -2.00 -11.44
N HIS A 89 3.95 -1.79 -11.33
CA HIS A 89 3.08 -1.47 -12.46
C HIS A 89 3.47 -0.15 -13.14
N ALA A 90 3.66 0.90 -12.36
CA ALA A 90 4.06 2.21 -12.84
C ALA A 90 5.39 2.13 -13.63
N ARG A 91 6.39 1.44 -13.08
CA ARG A 91 7.69 1.24 -13.72
C ARG A 91 7.59 0.49 -15.03
N ARG A 92 6.80 -0.59 -15.09
CA ARG A 92 6.60 -1.37 -16.32
C ARG A 92 5.94 -0.51 -17.41
N LYS A 93 4.91 0.27 -17.08
CA LYS A 93 4.28 1.20 -18.04
C LYS A 93 5.27 2.22 -18.59
N GLN A 94 6.13 2.77 -17.75
CA GLN A 94 7.17 3.70 -18.15
C GLN A 94 8.17 3.05 -19.11
N GLN A 95 8.62 1.81 -18.84
CA GLN A 95 9.55 1.07 -19.70
C GLN A 95 8.95 0.76 -21.09
N VAL A 96 7.70 0.36 -21.17
CA VAL A 96 7.03 0.08 -22.44
C VAL A 96 6.96 1.32 -23.34
N ARG A 97 6.87 2.51 -22.77
CA ARG A 97 6.88 3.77 -23.54
C ARG A 97 8.24 4.14 -24.12
N HIS A 98 9.32 3.82 -23.44
CA HIS A 98 10.70 4.17 -23.86
C HIS A 98 11.36 3.12 -24.73
N GLY A 99 10.82 1.89 -24.81
CA GLY A 99 11.32 0.79 -25.60
C GLY A 99 10.23 0.24 -26.53
N GLY A 100 10.10 0.80 -27.72
CA GLY A 100 9.09 0.32 -28.67
C GLY A 100 9.19 -1.19 -28.91
N GLY A 101 8.11 -1.93 -28.61
CA GLY A 101 7.91 -3.29 -29.10
C GLY A 101 7.76 -4.43 -28.09
N LEU A 102 7.53 -4.16 -26.82
CA LEU A 102 7.15 -5.22 -25.89
C LEU A 102 5.63 -5.33 -25.76
N GLU A 103 5.13 -6.57 -25.93
CA GLU A 103 3.72 -6.93 -25.80
C GLU A 103 3.08 -6.29 -24.56
N ARG A 104 1.86 -5.79 -24.73
CA ARG A 104 0.99 -5.37 -23.63
C ARG A 104 0.81 -6.54 -22.67
N VAL A 105 1.57 -6.57 -21.61
CA VAL A 105 1.32 -7.49 -20.50
C VAL A 105 0.14 -6.95 -19.75
N SER A 106 -1.04 -7.41 -20.10
CA SER A 106 -2.24 -7.22 -19.32
C SER A 106 -2.14 -8.07 -18.07
N LEU A 107 -1.94 -7.45 -16.90
CA LEU A 107 -2.11 -8.12 -15.63
C LEU A 107 -3.61 -8.14 -15.33
N GLY A 108 -4.28 -9.23 -15.76
CA GLY A 108 -5.62 -9.58 -15.27
C GLY A 108 -6.69 -8.48 -15.27
N GLY A 109 -6.71 -7.60 -16.29
CA GLY A 109 -7.71 -6.54 -16.38
C GLY A 109 -7.37 -5.23 -15.65
N ILE A 110 -6.13 -5.05 -15.25
CA ILE A 110 -5.64 -3.78 -14.69
C ILE A 110 -5.20 -2.86 -15.84
N ASP A 111 -6.12 -2.04 -16.33
CA ASP A 111 -5.82 -1.00 -17.31
C ASP A 111 -5.98 0.37 -16.64
N ILE A 112 -4.93 1.17 -16.58
CA ILE A 112 -4.97 2.50 -15.99
C ILE A 112 -4.89 3.53 -17.11
N ALA A 113 -5.88 4.39 -17.17
CA ALA A 113 -6.15 5.23 -18.32
C ALA A 113 -5.28 6.49 -18.41
N ASP A 114 -4.64 6.98 -17.35
CA ASP A 114 -3.90 8.24 -17.38
C ASP A 114 -2.40 8.09 -17.02
N ASP A 115 -1.57 8.64 -17.94
CA ASP A 115 -0.11 8.58 -17.84
C ASP A 115 0.48 9.49 -16.75
N HIS A 116 -0.18 10.60 -16.47
CA HIS A 116 0.27 11.56 -15.47
C HIS A 116 0.22 10.99 -14.05
N ASP A 117 -0.74 10.13 -13.76
CA ASP A 117 -0.90 9.54 -12.43
C ASP A 117 0.22 8.56 -12.09
N TRP A 118 0.73 7.81 -13.07
CA TRP A 118 1.86 6.90 -12.85
C TRP A 118 3.17 7.64 -12.59
N GLN A 119 3.45 8.68 -13.34
CA GLN A 119 4.63 9.52 -13.12
C GLN A 119 4.56 10.16 -11.74
N ARG A 120 3.39 10.70 -11.37
CA ARG A 120 3.16 11.27 -10.04
C ARG A 120 3.36 10.26 -8.93
N LEU A 121 2.86 9.02 -9.11
CA LEU A 121 3.05 7.93 -8.16
C LEU A 121 4.52 7.59 -7.97
N LEU A 122 5.29 7.50 -9.05
CA LEU A 122 6.73 7.26 -9.01
C LEU A 122 7.49 8.38 -8.31
N HIS A 123 7.18 9.64 -8.60
CA HIS A 123 7.79 10.79 -7.94
C HIS A 123 7.49 10.81 -6.45
N VAL A 124 6.25 10.54 -6.04
CA VAL A 124 5.89 10.42 -4.62
C VAL A 124 6.68 9.28 -3.96
N ASN A 125 6.82 8.15 -4.65
CA ASN A 125 7.58 7.02 -4.12
C ASN A 125 9.08 7.37 -3.91
N GLU A 126 9.71 8.00 -4.88
CA GLU A 126 11.11 8.43 -4.79
C GLU A 126 11.32 9.47 -3.68
N ALA A 127 10.41 10.43 -3.58
CA ALA A 127 10.44 11.42 -2.50
C ALA A 127 10.27 10.77 -1.12
N LEU A 128 9.42 9.75 -1.00
CA LEU A 128 9.26 8.98 0.23
C LEU A 128 10.51 8.17 0.60
N ASP A 129 11.22 7.62 -0.37
CA ASP A 129 12.48 6.92 -0.11
C ASP A 129 13.54 7.90 0.44
N ARG A 130 13.60 9.15 -0.06
CA ARG A 130 14.44 10.21 0.50
C ARG A 130 14.01 10.62 1.92
N LEU A 131 12.71 10.85 2.12
CA LEU A 131 12.16 11.18 3.44
C LEU A 131 12.44 10.08 4.46
N ALA A 132 12.42 8.81 4.04
CA ALA A 132 12.69 7.67 4.93
C ALA A 132 14.13 7.65 5.47
N VAL A 133 15.08 8.21 4.72
CA VAL A 133 16.48 8.38 5.17
C VAL A 133 16.57 9.45 6.25
N GLU A 134 15.79 10.54 6.13
CA GLU A 134 15.77 11.63 7.10
C GLU A 134 14.91 11.29 8.34
N ASP A 135 13.72 10.75 8.13
CA ASP A 135 12.78 10.41 9.18
C ASP A 135 11.88 9.23 8.75
N ALA A 136 12.27 8.04 9.15
CA ALA A 136 11.56 6.82 8.82
C ALA A 136 10.11 6.81 9.35
N THR A 137 9.85 7.43 10.50
CA THR A 137 8.51 7.50 11.08
C THR A 137 7.57 8.38 10.25
N LYS A 138 8.06 9.54 9.82
CA LYS A 138 7.26 10.42 8.94
C LYS A 138 6.99 9.76 7.58
N ALA A 139 7.98 9.12 7.00
CA ALA A 139 7.81 8.37 5.76
C ALA A 139 6.77 7.24 5.90
N GLU A 140 6.79 6.51 7.02
CA GLU A 140 5.82 5.47 7.30
C GLU A 140 4.39 6.03 7.44
N ILE A 141 4.23 7.14 8.16
CA ILE A 141 2.93 7.83 8.28
C ILE A 141 2.40 8.22 6.89
N VAL A 142 3.25 8.75 6.02
CA VAL A 142 2.84 9.10 4.66
C VAL A 142 2.46 7.86 3.86
N LYS A 143 3.21 6.78 3.95
CA LYS A 143 2.88 5.52 3.28
C LYS A 143 1.52 4.99 3.70
N LEU A 144 1.26 4.94 4.99
CA LEU A 144 -0.01 4.47 5.54
C LEU A 144 -1.18 5.36 5.14
N ARG A 145 -0.99 6.68 5.12
CA ARG A 145 -2.03 7.62 4.75
C ARG A 145 -2.25 7.67 3.23
N PHE A 146 -1.17 7.77 2.45
CA PHE A 146 -1.25 7.96 1.00
C PHE A 146 -1.58 6.66 0.25
N PHE A 147 -0.93 5.55 0.59
CA PHE A 147 -1.13 4.28 -0.12
C PHE A 147 -2.20 3.39 0.49
N ALA A 148 -2.38 3.42 1.81
CA ALA A 148 -3.39 2.62 2.49
C ALA A 148 -4.65 3.39 2.87
N GLY A 149 -4.65 4.73 2.79
CA GLY A 149 -5.80 5.56 3.09
C GLY A 149 -6.24 5.56 4.54
N LEU A 150 -5.34 5.20 5.46
CA LEU A 150 -5.66 5.13 6.87
C LEU A 150 -5.86 6.53 7.48
N GLU A 151 -6.79 6.61 8.41
CA GLU A 151 -7.03 7.83 9.19
C GLU A 151 -5.98 8.03 10.29
N ASN A 152 -5.86 9.26 10.80
CA ASN A 152 -4.88 9.59 11.84
C ASN A 152 -4.98 8.68 13.06
N ARG A 153 -6.21 8.33 13.46
CA ARG A 153 -6.47 7.46 14.60
C ARG A 153 -5.94 6.04 14.36
N GLU A 154 -6.23 5.48 13.19
CA GLU A 154 -5.78 4.14 12.81
C GLU A 154 -4.26 4.06 12.74
N ILE A 155 -3.60 5.09 12.16
CA ILE A 155 -2.15 5.20 12.10
C ILE A 155 -1.56 5.33 13.51
N ALA A 156 -2.17 6.14 14.38
CA ALA A 156 -1.73 6.34 15.75
C ALA A 156 -1.77 5.02 16.55
N GLU A 157 -2.87 4.28 16.47
CA GLU A 157 -3.04 2.96 17.07
C GLU A 157 -2.00 1.96 16.52
N MET A 158 -1.80 1.97 15.21
CA MET A 158 -0.88 1.06 14.50
C MET A 158 0.59 1.30 14.83
N LEU A 159 0.99 2.55 15.00
CA LEU A 159 2.37 2.94 15.30
C LEU A 159 2.64 3.11 16.81
N GLY A 160 1.63 3.01 17.67
CA GLY A 160 1.76 3.22 19.10
C GLY A 160 2.13 4.66 19.49
N ILE A 161 1.64 5.66 18.73
CA ILE A 161 1.89 7.09 18.95
C ILE A 161 0.57 7.86 19.08
N SER A 162 0.62 9.14 19.47
CA SER A 162 -0.59 9.95 19.56
C SER A 162 -1.09 10.43 18.19
N GLU A 163 -2.40 10.60 18.02
CA GLU A 163 -2.99 11.21 16.81
C GLU A 163 -2.40 12.59 16.51
N ARG A 164 -2.13 13.39 17.55
CA ARG A 164 -1.47 14.68 17.41
C ARG A 164 -0.05 14.57 16.81
N THR A 165 0.66 13.51 17.15
CA THR A 165 1.98 13.21 16.55
C THR A 165 1.83 12.87 15.08
N VAL A 166 0.87 12.03 14.72
CA VAL A 166 0.55 11.68 13.32
C VAL A 166 0.20 12.95 12.52
N GLU A 167 -0.69 13.79 13.05
CA GLU A 167 -1.12 15.03 12.39
C GLU A 167 0.03 16.00 12.15
N ARG A 168 0.91 16.19 13.15
CA ARG A 168 2.10 17.03 13.01
C ARG A 168 3.08 16.48 11.97
N ALA A 169 3.33 15.17 12.00
CA ALA A 169 4.20 14.49 11.06
C ALA A 169 3.65 14.57 9.63
N TRP A 170 2.34 14.39 9.46
CA TRP A 170 1.67 14.54 8.17
C TRP A 170 1.77 15.95 7.60
N ARG A 171 1.55 17.01 8.43
CA ARG A 171 1.70 18.40 7.99
C ARG A 171 3.13 18.70 7.54
N PHE A 172 4.13 18.24 8.29
CA PHE A 172 5.53 18.38 7.90
C PHE A 172 5.83 17.67 6.58
N ALA A 173 5.46 16.39 6.48
CA ALA A 173 5.72 15.58 5.30
C ALA A 173 5.04 16.14 4.04
N LYS A 174 3.81 16.66 4.19
CA LYS A 174 3.09 17.32 3.08
C LYS A 174 3.83 18.56 2.59
N ALA A 175 4.34 19.41 3.49
CA ALA A 175 5.10 20.60 3.13
C ALA A 175 6.45 20.21 2.48
N TRP A 176 7.11 19.21 3.03
CA TRP A 176 8.37 18.68 2.51
C TRP A 176 8.21 18.10 1.09
N LEU A 177 7.16 17.26 0.86
CA LEU A 177 6.85 16.72 -0.46
C LEU A 177 6.52 17.82 -1.48
N LEU A 178 5.79 18.86 -1.07
CA LEU A 178 5.50 20.00 -1.95
C LEU A 178 6.76 20.77 -2.35
N ALA A 179 7.73 20.92 -1.45
CA ALA A 179 9.01 21.53 -1.76
C ALA A 179 9.79 20.67 -2.78
N GLU A 180 9.89 19.37 -2.57
CA GLU A 180 10.53 18.43 -3.49
C GLU A 180 9.93 18.46 -4.91
N PHE A 181 8.60 18.62 -5.04
CA PHE A 181 7.95 18.71 -6.34
C PHE A 181 8.15 20.05 -7.05
N ASN A 182 8.47 21.11 -6.32
CA ASN A 182 8.71 22.43 -6.90
C ASN A 182 10.18 22.65 -7.30
N GLU A 183 11.11 21.81 -6.81
CA GLU A 183 12.53 21.89 -7.13
C GLU A 183 12.96 20.98 -8.29
N GLY A 184 12.09 20.11 -8.79
CA GLY A 184 12.28 19.19 -9.93
C GLY A 184 11.48 19.58 -11.14
#